data_30e9ad17a2fb7927d8f3bb0ab5bd8fe5
#
_entry.id   30e9ad17a2fb7927d8f3bb0ab5bd8fe5
#
_cell.length_a   1.000
_cell.length_b   1.000
_cell.length_c   1.000
_cell.angle_alpha   90.00
_cell.angle_beta   90.00
_cell.angle_gamma   90.00
#
_symmetry.space_group_name_H-M   'P 1'
#
loop_
_entity.id
_entity.type
_entity.pdbx_description
1 polymer ?
#
loop_
_entity_poly.entity_id
_entity_poly.type
_entity_poly.pdbx_seq_one_letter_code
_entity_poly.pdbx_strand_id
1 'polypeptide(L)'
;MAYRNNYDYDGKYLSSSINGIAGVLTILDGKFSTNADRVVFIPKVENINLDYVKNILEPILRNKNKGRKGLKGKNEFTKLTPSMIGNEMIPIPYNIKGEPSLDKQKKLADKYKTINMIKNKIEKNFNELLRNEIVF
;
A
#
# COMPACT_ATOMS: atom_id res chain seq x y z
N MET A 1 24.81 11.07 8.41
CA MET A 1 23.48 11.47 7.93
C MET A 1 23.45 12.97 7.76
N ALA A 2 23.21 13.46 6.57
CA ALA A 2 23.13 14.89 6.31
C ALA A 2 21.70 15.40 6.62
N TYR A 3 21.60 16.42 7.45
CA TYR A 3 20.34 17.11 7.65
C TYR A 3 20.10 18.06 6.49
N ARG A 4 18.97 17.91 5.82
CA ARG A 4 18.53 18.84 4.78
C ARG A 4 17.64 19.91 5.41
N ASN A 5 17.95 21.17 5.11
CA ASN A 5 17.06 22.28 5.46
C ASN A 5 15.90 22.43 4.45
N ASN A 6 15.98 21.75 3.31
CA ASN A 6 14.95 21.78 2.25
C ASN A 6 14.24 20.42 2.17
N TYR A 7 12.99 20.47 1.77
CA TYR A 7 12.15 19.31 1.54
C TYR A 7 11.53 19.40 0.14
N ASP A 8 11.22 18.24 -0.44
CA ASP A 8 10.59 18.15 -1.76
C ASP A 8 9.07 18.13 -1.67
N TYR A 9 8.53 17.69 -0.53
CA TYR A 9 7.10 17.53 -0.31
C TYR A 9 6.69 18.11 1.04
N ASP A 10 5.52 18.73 1.06
CA ASP A 10 4.87 19.21 2.29
C ASP A 10 3.39 18.86 2.23
N GLY A 11 2.96 17.96 3.07
CA GLY A 11 1.58 17.48 3.11
C GLY A 11 1.50 15.97 3.31
N LYS A 12 0.35 15.43 2.99
CA LYS A 12 0.05 14.00 3.14
C LYS A 12 0.01 13.33 1.78
N TYR A 13 0.89 12.36 1.58
CA TYR A 13 1.04 11.66 0.30
C TYR A 13 1.15 10.17 0.49
N LEU A 14 0.61 9.43 -0.47
CA LEU A 14 0.85 8.00 -0.59
C LEU A 14 2.16 7.77 -1.34
N SER A 15 2.94 6.82 -0.89
CA SER A 15 4.23 6.46 -1.51
C SER A 15 4.38 4.94 -1.61
N SER A 16 5.21 4.50 -2.54
CA SER A 16 5.55 3.08 -2.70
C SER A 16 7.05 2.87 -2.73
N SER A 17 7.51 1.84 -2.04
CA SER A 17 8.85 1.29 -2.28
C SER A 17 8.92 0.67 -3.68
N ILE A 18 10.06 0.82 -4.36
CA ILE A 18 10.28 0.27 -5.70
C ILE A 18 11.48 -0.65 -5.80
N ASN A 19 12.28 -0.75 -4.75
CA ASN A 19 13.44 -1.64 -4.65
C ASN A 19 13.47 -2.36 -3.30
N GLY A 20 14.04 -3.55 -3.30
CA GLY A 20 14.15 -4.39 -2.10
C GLY A 20 12.85 -5.14 -1.85
N ILE A 21 11.99 -4.59 -1.04
CA ILE A 21 10.61 -5.08 -0.86
C ILE A 21 9.68 -4.12 -1.59
N ALA A 22 9.58 -4.30 -2.89
CA ALA A 22 8.86 -3.38 -3.76
C ALA A 22 7.34 -3.52 -3.66
N GLY A 23 6.64 -2.39 -3.71
CA GLY A 23 5.18 -2.35 -3.68
C GLY A 23 4.57 -2.24 -2.29
N VAL A 24 5.36 -1.92 -1.27
CA VAL A 24 4.86 -1.58 0.06
C VAL A 24 4.48 -0.11 0.06
N LEU A 25 3.21 0.17 0.32
CA LEU A 25 2.69 1.52 0.31
C LEU A 25 2.67 2.12 1.71
N THR A 26 3.10 3.36 1.81
CA THR A 26 3.16 4.11 3.06
C THR A 26 2.59 5.50 2.85
N ILE A 27 1.78 5.95 3.79
CA ILE A 27 1.29 7.34 3.81
C ILE A 27 2.31 8.17 4.58
N LEU A 28 2.91 9.14 3.91
CA LEU A 28 3.86 10.08 4.47
C LEU A 28 3.15 11.41 4.75
N ASP A 29 3.40 11.99 5.90
CA ASP A 29 2.76 13.22 6.34
C ASP A 29 3.80 14.23 6.85
N GLY A 30 3.61 15.50 6.50
CA GLY A 30 4.49 16.60 6.86
C GLY A 30 5.48 16.96 5.76
N LYS A 31 6.62 17.49 6.19
CA LYS A 31 7.72 17.89 5.28
C LYS A 31 8.70 16.76 5.14
N PHE A 32 8.93 16.30 3.92
CA PHE A 32 9.81 15.16 3.66
C PHE A 32 10.41 15.20 2.26
N SER A 33 11.47 14.41 2.09
CA SER A 33 12.06 14.07 0.79
C SER A 33 12.19 12.55 0.69
N THR A 34 12.27 12.03 -0.53
CA THR A 34 12.47 10.60 -0.77
C THR A 34 13.73 10.37 -1.58
N ASN A 35 14.26 9.17 -1.48
CA ASN A 35 15.39 8.71 -2.31
C ASN A 35 14.88 7.97 -3.55
N ALA A 36 15.82 7.42 -4.34
CA ALA A 36 15.52 6.69 -5.56
C ALA A 36 14.78 5.35 -5.36
N ASP A 37 14.69 4.86 -4.11
CA ASP A 37 14.03 3.58 -3.79
C ASP A 37 12.55 3.73 -3.50
N ARG A 38 12.02 4.94 -3.60
CA ARG A 38 10.63 5.25 -3.30
C ARG A 38 10.05 6.25 -4.29
N VAL A 39 8.82 6.01 -4.69
CA VAL A 39 8.04 6.95 -5.51
C VAL A 39 6.88 7.52 -4.70
N VAL A 40 6.53 8.76 -4.97
CA VAL A 40 5.41 9.47 -4.34
C VAL A 40 4.29 9.64 -5.35
N PHE A 41 3.07 9.32 -4.95
CA PHE A 41 1.88 9.49 -5.80
C PHE A 41 1.26 10.85 -5.54
N ILE A 42 1.07 11.62 -6.60
CA ILE A 42 0.41 12.91 -6.54
C ILE A 42 -0.93 12.80 -7.25
N PRO A 43 -2.06 12.86 -6.51
CA PRO A 43 -3.38 12.80 -7.15
C PRO A 43 -3.57 13.98 -8.10
N LYS A 44 -4.11 13.68 -9.29
CA LYS A 44 -4.46 14.71 -10.28
C LYS A 44 -5.88 15.24 -10.12
N VAL A 45 -6.67 14.59 -9.27
CA VAL A 45 -8.05 14.97 -8.96
C VAL A 45 -8.20 15.09 -7.44
N GLU A 46 -9.16 15.90 -7.04
CA GLU A 46 -9.49 16.10 -5.63
C GLU A 46 -10.35 14.94 -5.09
N ASN A 47 -10.52 14.91 -3.78
CA ASN A 47 -11.39 13.95 -3.07
C ASN A 47 -10.95 12.50 -3.23
N ILE A 48 -9.65 12.26 -3.13
CA ILE A 48 -9.07 10.92 -3.12
C ILE A 48 -8.68 10.55 -1.68
N ASN A 49 -9.19 9.42 -1.21
CA ASN A 49 -8.85 8.87 0.10
C ASN A 49 -7.61 7.97 -0.03
N LEU A 50 -6.53 8.34 0.66
CA LEU A 50 -5.25 7.64 0.53
C LEU A 50 -5.30 6.23 1.12
N ASP A 51 -6.05 6.01 2.20
CA ASP A 51 -6.22 4.67 2.77
C ASP A 51 -6.97 3.74 1.82
N TYR A 52 -7.98 4.26 1.13
CA TYR A 52 -8.70 3.51 0.11
C TYR A 52 -7.77 3.08 -1.03
N VAL A 53 -7.00 4.02 -1.57
CA VAL A 53 -6.05 3.73 -2.66
C VAL A 53 -5.00 2.74 -2.20
N LYS A 54 -4.44 2.93 -1.01
CA LYS A 54 -3.45 2.02 -0.43
C LYS A 54 -4.00 0.59 -0.33
N ASN A 55 -5.18 0.41 0.23
CA ASN A 55 -5.78 -0.90 0.44
C ASN A 55 -6.03 -1.67 -0.86
N ILE A 56 -6.35 -0.97 -1.95
CA ILE A 56 -6.56 -1.60 -3.25
C ILE A 56 -5.26 -1.82 -4.00
N LEU A 57 -4.40 -0.81 -4.03
CA LEU A 57 -3.20 -0.81 -4.87
C LEU A 57 -2.07 -1.67 -4.32
N GLU A 58 -1.89 -1.70 -2.99
CA GLU A 58 -0.78 -2.43 -2.38
C GLU A 58 -0.75 -3.92 -2.76
N PRO A 59 -1.86 -4.68 -2.64
CA PRO A 59 -1.86 -6.09 -3.05
C PRO A 59 -1.51 -6.27 -4.53
N ILE A 60 -1.97 -5.37 -5.39
CA ILE A 60 -1.68 -5.40 -6.82
C ILE A 60 -0.19 -5.23 -7.07
N LEU A 61 0.42 -4.21 -6.48
CA LEU A 61 1.84 -3.94 -6.65
C LEU A 61 2.72 -5.02 -6.02
N ARG A 62 2.32 -5.55 -4.87
CA ARG A 62 3.03 -6.66 -4.22
C ARG A 62 3.01 -7.93 -5.07
N ASN A 63 1.95 -8.14 -5.82
CA ASN A 63 1.85 -9.28 -6.73
C ASN A 63 2.57 -9.05 -8.06
N LYS A 64 2.67 -7.81 -8.50
CA LYS A 64 3.23 -7.43 -9.80
C LYS A 64 4.76 -7.27 -9.78
N ASN A 65 5.36 -7.04 -8.64
CA ASN A 65 6.80 -6.81 -8.53
C ASN A 65 7.62 -7.99 -9.10
N LYS A 66 8.79 -7.69 -9.66
CA LYS A 66 9.69 -8.64 -10.31
C LYS A 66 10.93 -8.87 -9.47
N GLY A 67 11.40 -10.11 -9.42
CA GLY A 67 12.62 -10.47 -8.73
C GLY A 67 12.44 -11.62 -7.76
N ARG A 68 13.37 -11.72 -6.82
CA ARG A 68 13.36 -12.79 -5.83
C ARG A 68 12.31 -12.51 -4.76
N LYS A 69 11.28 -13.35 -4.72
CA LYS A 69 10.23 -13.31 -3.70
C LYS A 69 10.72 -14.01 -2.44
N GLY A 70 10.59 -13.34 -1.31
CA GLY A 70 10.88 -13.93 -0.01
C GLY A 70 9.61 -14.36 0.71
N LEU A 71 9.78 -15.23 1.70
CA LEU A 71 8.68 -15.63 2.57
C LEU A 71 8.43 -14.51 3.60
N LYS A 72 7.26 -13.88 3.56
CA LYS A 72 6.89 -12.74 4.42
C LYS A 72 7.91 -11.58 4.37
N GLY A 73 8.45 -11.30 3.20
CA GLY A 73 9.46 -10.26 2.99
C GLY A 73 10.88 -10.64 3.41
N LYS A 74 11.08 -11.83 3.95
CA LYS A 74 12.39 -12.32 4.35
C LYS A 74 13.17 -12.78 3.12
N ASN A 75 14.40 -12.26 2.94
CA ASN A 75 15.24 -12.54 1.77
C ASN A 75 14.62 -12.12 0.44
N GLU A 76 13.66 -11.21 0.47
CA GLU A 76 13.06 -10.68 -0.74
C GLU A 76 13.98 -9.61 -1.35
N PHE A 77 14.12 -9.67 -2.68
CA PHE A 77 14.71 -8.58 -3.45
C PHE A 77 13.90 -8.41 -4.73
N THR A 78 12.94 -7.49 -4.69
CA THR A 78 12.03 -7.22 -5.80
C THR A 78 12.12 -5.79 -6.27
N LYS A 79 11.65 -5.55 -7.49
CA LYS A 79 11.65 -4.23 -8.13
C LYS A 79 10.30 -3.95 -8.78
N LEU A 80 9.96 -2.67 -8.79
CA LEU A 80 8.88 -2.08 -9.58
C LEU A 80 9.44 -0.91 -10.37
N THR A 81 9.02 -0.78 -11.62
CA THR A 81 9.31 0.43 -12.41
C THR A 81 8.13 1.39 -12.32
N PRO A 82 8.35 2.71 -12.46
CA PRO A 82 7.23 3.67 -12.51
C PRO A 82 6.17 3.33 -13.56
N SER A 83 6.58 2.80 -14.72
CA SER A 83 5.64 2.39 -15.78
C SER A 83 4.75 1.22 -15.35
N MET A 84 5.27 0.28 -14.57
CA MET A 84 4.48 -0.83 -14.02
C MET A 84 3.39 -0.34 -13.06
N ILE A 85 3.69 0.71 -12.31
CA ILE A 85 2.73 1.34 -11.41
C ILE A 85 1.74 2.19 -12.20
N GLY A 86 2.22 2.98 -13.15
CA GLY A 86 1.39 3.91 -13.92
C GLY A 86 0.36 3.25 -14.83
N ASN A 87 0.55 1.97 -15.16
CA ASN A 87 -0.39 1.19 -15.97
C ASN A 87 -1.52 0.56 -15.14
N GLU A 88 -1.45 0.65 -13.81
CA GLU A 88 -2.50 0.11 -12.96
C GLU A 88 -3.70 1.05 -12.88
N MET A 89 -4.88 0.45 -12.93
CA MET A 89 -6.14 1.16 -12.81
C MET A 89 -6.86 0.69 -11.56
N ILE A 90 -7.35 1.63 -10.76
CA ILE A 90 -8.16 1.34 -9.59
C ILE A 90 -9.54 1.97 -9.72
N PRO A 91 -10.61 1.30 -9.27
CA PRO A 91 -11.94 1.88 -9.31
C PRO A 91 -12.08 2.97 -8.24
N ILE A 92 -12.57 4.12 -8.64
CA ILE A 92 -12.90 5.22 -7.72
C ILE A 92 -14.42 5.41 -7.73
N PRO A 93 -15.10 5.24 -6.58
CA PRO A 93 -16.53 5.49 -6.52
C PRO A 93 -16.84 6.97 -6.63
N TYR A 94 -17.87 7.28 -7.40
CA TYR A 94 -18.35 8.65 -7.64
C TYR A 94 -19.67 8.89 -6.93
N ASN A 95 -19.93 10.15 -6.60
CA ASN A 95 -21.21 10.60 -6.07
C ASN A 95 -22.17 10.99 -7.20
N ILE A 96 -23.39 11.42 -6.86
CA ILE A 96 -24.42 11.83 -7.83
C ILE A 96 -24.00 13.07 -8.63
N LYS A 97 -23.09 13.88 -8.10
CA LYS A 97 -22.58 15.08 -8.76
C LYS A 97 -21.47 14.79 -9.78
N GLY A 98 -21.08 13.53 -9.93
CA GLY A 98 -19.99 13.14 -10.84
C GLY A 98 -18.58 13.42 -10.29
N GLU A 99 -18.43 13.52 -8.98
CA GLU A 99 -17.17 13.73 -8.29
C GLU A 99 -16.75 12.48 -7.55
N PRO A 100 -15.43 12.24 -7.32
CA PRO A 100 -15.00 11.15 -6.43
C PRO A 100 -15.63 11.31 -5.05
N SER A 101 -16.22 10.23 -4.53
CA SER A 101 -16.90 10.24 -3.25
C SER A 101 -15.96 9.82 -2.13
N LEU A 102 -15.52 10.76 -1.30
CA LEU A 102 -14.72 10.47 -0.10
C LEU A 102 -15.47 9.56 0.88
N ASP A 103 -16.77 9.77 1.04
CA ASP A 103 -17.59 8.97 1.94
C ASP A 103 -17.62 7.49 1.53
N LYS A 104 -17.88 7.21 0.24
CA LYS A 104 -17.86 5.84 -0.28
C LYS A 104 -16.47 5.20 -0.21
N GLN A 105 -15.42 5.95 -0.53
CA GLN A 105 -14.05 5.49 -0.41
C GLN A 105 -13.71 5.12 1.03
N LYS A 106 -14.07 5.97 1.99
CA LYS A 106 -13.83 5.74 3.41
C LYS A 106 -14.56 4.49 3.90
N LYS A 107 -15.82 4.32 3.52
CA LYS A 107 -16.60 3.13 3.88
C LYS A 107 -15.98 1.85 3.34
N LEU A 108 -15.49 1.89 2.10
CA LEU A 108 -14.80 0.75 1.49
C LEU A 108 -13.44 0.50 2.15
N ALA A 109 -12.68 1.54 2.47
CA ALA A 109 -11.41 1.41 3.19
C ALA A 109 -11.61 0.75 4.55
N ASP A 110 -12.65 1.14 5.30
CA ASP A 110 -12.98 0.55 6.59
C ASP A 110 -13.37 -0.93 6.45
N LYS A 111 -14.11 -1.28 5.40
CA LYS A 111 -14.45 -2.68 5.11
C LYS A 111 -13.21 -3.52 4.79
N TYR A 112 -12.29 -3.01 3.97
CA TYR A 112 -11.04 -3.70 3.66
C TYR A 112 -10.19 -3.89 4.92
N LYS A 113 -10.12 -2.88 5.78
CA LYS A 113 -9.41 -2.96 7.05
C LYS A 113 -9.99 -4.07 7.94
N THR A 114 -11.30 -4.14 8.05
CA THR A 114 -12.00 -5.19 8.81
C THR A 114 -11.74 -6.57 8.22
N ILE A 115 -11.83 -6.72 6.91
CA ILE A 115 -11.54 -7.98 6.20
C ILE A 115 -10.11 -8.43 6.47
N ASN A 116 -9.13 -7.52 6.40
CA ASN A 116 -7.73 -7.84 6.66
C ASN A 116 -7.50 -8.24 8.11
N MET A 117 -8.17 -7.61 9.07
CA MET A 117 -8.10 -8.01 10.49
C MET A 117 -8.65 -9.41 10.71
N ILE A 118 -9.80 -9.74 10.10
CA ILE A 118 -10.41 -11.07 10.18
C ILE A 118 -9.48 -12.10 9.53
N LYS A 119 -8.96 -11.81 8.37
CA LYS A 119 -8.03 -12.69 7.63
C LYS A 119 -6.78 -13.00 8.45
N ASN A 120 -6.19 -12.00 9.07
CA ASN A 120 -5.01 -12.16 9.92
C ASN A 120 -5.32 -12.99 11.17
N LYS A 121 -6.51 -12.80 11.76
CA LYS A 121 -6.96 -13.57 12.92
C LYS A 121 -7.18 -15.04 12.57
N ILE A 122 -7.79 -15.32 11.42
CA ILE A 122 -8.00 -16.69 10.92
C ILE A 122 -6.63 -17.35 10.68
N GLU A 123 -5.71 -16.67 10.03
CA GLU A 123 -4.36 -17.18 9.76
C GLU A 123 -3.61 -17.50 11.07
N LYS A 124 -3.69 -16.60 12.04
CA LYS A 124 -3.10 -16.82 13.37
C LYS A 124 -3.69 -18.03 14.06
N ASN A 125 -5.01 -18.15 14.08
CA ASN A 125 -5.72 -19.28 14.71
C ASN A 125 -5.37 -20.61 14.01
N PHE A 126 -5.29 -20.59 12.69
CA PHE A 126 -4.90 -21.76 11.91
C PHE A 126 -3.45 -22.20 12.23
N ASN A 127 -2.53 -21.26 12.31
CA ASN A 127 -1.14 -21.56 12.69
C ASN A 127 -1.03 -22.08 14.11
N GLU A 128 -1.82 -21.58 15.05
CA GLU A 128 -1.89 -22.10 16.42
C GLU A 128 -2.41 -23.55 16.45
N LEU A 129 -3.44 -23.85 15.64
CA LEU A 129 -3.95 -25.23 15.51
C LEU A 129 -2.89 -26.17 14.95
N LEU A 130 -2.10 -25.74 13.97
CA LEU A 130 -1.02 -26.54 13.41
C LEU A 130 0.10 -26.79 14.43
N ARG A 131 0.37 -25.85 15.32
CA ARG A 131 1.37 -26.01 16.40
C ARG A 131 0.90 -26.94 17.49
N ASN A 132 -0.41 -27.05 17.71
CA ASN A 132 -1.04 -27.87 18.70
C ASN A 132 -1.43 -29.24 18.13
N GLU A 133 -0.80 -29.65 17.04
CA GLU A 133 -1.00 -31.01 16.52
C GLU A 133 -0.75 -32.04 17.60
N ILE A 134 -1.64 -33.03 17.63
CA ILE A 134 -1.58 -34.10 18.62
C ILE A 134 -0.32 -34.90 18.35
N VAL A 135 0.57 -34.91 19.33
CA VAL A 135 1.71 -35.81 19.36
C VAL A 135 1.26 -37.12 19.98
N PHE A 136 1.22 -38.11 19.17
CA PHE A 136 0.91 -39.46 19.64
C PHE A 136 2.13 -40.12 20.24
#